data_bbf70da09516946f61b63c466e23465b
#
_entry.id   bbf70da09516946f61b63c466e23465b
#
_cell.length_a   1.000
_cell.length_b   1.000
_cell.length_c   1.000
_cell.angle_alpha   90.00
_cell.angle_beta   90.00
_cell.angle_gamma   90.00
#
_symmetry.space_group_name_H-M   'P 1'
#
loop_
_entity.id
_entity.type
_entity.pdbx_description
1 polymer ?
#
loop_
_entity_poly.entity_id
_entity_poly.type
_entity_poly.pdbx_seq_one_letter_code
_entity_poly.pdbx_strand_id
1 'polypeptide(L)'
;MGTALSVPAQTQSARVRAQGSGHTIQTAITIISIVLVGIALIPALVQMFLDKPLYYPDARFTIQNIVALVSDREVTATFGATFLFCSIVVLVSMALGTSSAILIGRTDLPGRSAFLAILLWPLFLSPQVIGFGAILAYGPAGLLTIWFSDATGLTEPWNLYSVPGMAVVAGIAATPVTTLYCLTAAIQQDPNQEAAARIAGAGSLRILFRIILPIMRPALIFAFIMNIVNALETLAIPLIIGGPVGIKLLTTLIYDKSFESAGLPQYGLVSALAFALMAIVGVLFFLQRLALRQSHRFVSVGAKSIQPKMLALGSWKWPAFLLMAVYVVFGVVVLVGAVFARSLTFILSPDVSFFDAVTLQHYSDVLSVEVYRRSILNTLLLAVVGGALGTAFVAAVAMVAQRSNYRYRRVLDAVAQLPRVLPGLVVGLGVFYASMFVPGIDLLRNTIWLVLIAYLIRFLSSGYGIVSPALLQITGDFDRAAKSVGAGWTTTMTRIVLPLSKQALLSCFVLLMILIIKEYSSAVFLMAPGSEVIGSTMLSLWTQGLAGPVAALAVMQIVLTSILTSIVTRILGVKLHG
;
A
#
# COMPACT_ATOMS: atom_id res chain seq x y z
N MET A 1 5.23 20.04 -66.26
CA MET A 1 6.48 19.36 -65.88
C MET A 1 6.71 19.57 -64.38
N GLY A 2 6.32 18.61 -63.56
CA GLY A 2 6.51 18.64 -62.13
C GLY A 2 7.67 17.73 -61.77
N THR A 3 8.77 18.32 -61.30
CA THR A 3 9.92 17.61 -60.74
C THR A 3 9.55 16.99 -59.41
N ALA A 4 9.35 15.68 -59.38
CA ALA A 4 9.25 14.92 -58.15
C ALA A 4 10.63 14.97 -57.44
N LEU A 5 10.72 15.68 -56.34
CA LEU A 5 11.86 15.68 -55.44
C LEU A 5 12.03 14.27 -54.85
N SER A 6 12.98 13.52 -55.37
CA SER A 6 13.37 12.21 -54.84
C SER A 6 14.04 12.41 -53.48
N VAL A 7 13.38 11.93 -52.42
CA VAL A 7 13.95 11.88 -51.07
C VAL A 7 15.19 10.99 -51.09
N PRO A 8 16.35 11.44 -50.58
CA PRO A 8 17.59 10.67 -50.66
C PRO A 8 17.47 9.32 -49.93
N ALA A 9 17.98 8.25 -50.54
CA ALA A 9 17.93 6.89 -49.99
C ALA A 9 18.49 6.73 -48.58
N GLN A 10 19.42 7.61 -48.17
CA GLN A 10 19.93 7.67 -46.79
C GLN A 10 18.89 8.06 -45.75
N THR A 11 17.89 8.91 -46.09
CA THR A 11 16.79 9.28 -45.20
C THR A 11 15.75 8.16 -45.07
N GLN A 12 15.58 7.32 -46.08
CA GLN A 12 14.70 6.13 -46.00
C GLN A 12 15.32 5.04 -45.12
N SER A 13 16.61 4.74 -45.24
CA SER A 13 17.28 3.76 -44.40
C SER A 13 17.35 4.16 -42.92
N ALA A 14 17.54 5.44 -42.62
CA ALA A 14 17.49 5.98 -41.28
C ALA A 14 16.06 5.91 -40.66
N ARG A 15 15.02 6.15 -41.48
CA ARG A 15 13.62 6.01 -41.04
C ARG A 15 13.23 4.57 -40.74
N VAL A 16 13.65 3.60 -41.59
CA VAL A 16 13.41 2.17 -41.38
C VAL A 16 14.15 1.66 -40.15
N ARG A 17 15.39 2.08 -39.92
CA ARG A 17 16.15 1.76 -38.69
C ARG A 17 15.51 2.37 -37.44
N ALA A 18 15.04 3.61 -37.46
CA ALA A 18 14.39 4.26 -36.32
C ALA A 18 13.03 3.62 -36.00
N GLN A 19 12.27 3.14 -36.99
CA GLN A 19 11.03 2.39 -36.77
C GLN A 19 11.31 0.99 -36.22
N GLY A 20 12.34 0.30 -36.70
CA GLY A 20 12.73 -1.02 -36.23
C GLY A 20 13.23 -1.00 -34.77
N SER A 21 14.03 -0.02 -34.39
CA SER A 21 14.55 0.11 -33.01
C SER A 21 13.44 0.37 -31.99
N GLY A 22 12.44 1.17 -32.33
CA GLY A 22 11.27 1.42 -31.47
C GLY A 22 10.47 0.16 -31.17
N HIS A 23 10.24 -0.67 -32.19
CA HIS A 23 9.49 -1.92 -32.03
C HIS A 23 10.23 -2.96 -31.16
N THR A 24 11.55 -3.07 -31.34
CA THR A 24 12.39 -3.97 -30.51
C THR A 24 12.35 -3.59 -29.04
N ILE A 25 12.46 -2.29 -28.71
CA ILE A 25 12.38 -1.79 -27.33
C ILE A 25 10.99 -2.06 -26.72
N GLN A 26 9.92 -1.81 -27.47
CA GLN A 26 8.54 -2.07 -27.01
C GLN A 26 8.32 -3.55 -26.74
N THR A 27 8.85 -4.43 -27.58
CA THR A 27 8.80 -5.88 -27.38
C THR A 27 9.59 -6.31 -26.17
N ALA A 28 10.81 -5.80 -26.00
CA ALA A 28 11.65 -6.11 -24.84
C ALA A 28 10.98 -5.69 -23.51
N ILE A 29 10.43 -4.47 -23.42
CA ILE A 29 9.71 -4.00 -22.24
C ILE A 29 8.51 -4.90 -21.93
N THR A 30 7.77 -5.31 -22.96
CA THR A 30 6.60 -6.20 -22.80
C THR A 30 7.01 -7.58 -22.29
N ILE A 31 8.06 -8.17 -22.86
CA ILE A 31 8.58 -9.48 -22.43
C ILE A 31 9.09 -9.40 -20.99
N ILE A 32 9.89 -8.38 -20.67
CA ILE A 32 10.42 -8.17 -19.30
C ILE A 32 9.26 -8.05 -18.31
N SER A 33 8.20 -7.30 -18.66
CA SER A 33 7.03 -7.14 -17.78
C SER A 33 6.27 -8.45 -17.56
N ILE A 34 6.05 -9.23 -18.62
CA ILE A 34 5.37 -10.53 -18.55
C ILE A 34 6.22 -11.52 -17.73
N VAL A 35 7.53 -11.57 -17.98
CA VAL A 35 8.45 -12.44 -17.24
C VAL A 35 8.50 -12.04 -15.77
N LEU A 36 8.65 -10.76 -15.46
CA LEU A 36 8.74 -10.24 -14.11
C LEU A 36 7.49 -10.59 -13.28
N VAL A 37 6.29 -10.37 -13.83
CA VAL A 37 5.04 -10.71 -13.15
C VAL A 37 4.82 -12.23 -13.13
N GLY A 38 5.16 -12.92 -14.21
CA GLY A 38 5.06 -14.38 -14.35
C GLY A 38 5.93 -15.14 -13.35
N ILE A 39 7.12 -14.62 -13.06
CA ILE A 39 8.04 -15.19 -12.04
C ILE A 39 7.38 -15.33 -10.68
N ALA A 40 6.56 -14.35 -10.27
CA ALA A 40 5.86 -14.42 -8.99
C ALA A 40 4.65 -15.37 -9.01
N LEU A 41 3.99 -15.53 -10.17
CA LEU A 41 2.73 -16.25 -10.27
C LEU A 41 2.87 -17.71 -10.65
N ILE A 42 3.69 -18.00 -11.68
CA ILE A 42 3.73 -19.34 -12.29
C ILE A 42 4.23 -20.41 -11.33
N PRO A 43 5.36 -20.24 -10.61
CA PRO A 43 5.82 -21.23 -9.67
C PRO A 43 4.84 -21.49 -8.51
N ALA A 44 4.22 -20.44 -7.98
CA ALA A 44 3.22 -20.59 -6.94
C ALA A 44 1.97 -21.31 -7.46
N LEU A 45 1.54 -21.03 -8.70
CA LEU A 45 0.42 -21.73 -9.35
C LEU A 45 0.72 -23.23 -9.52
N VAL A 46 1.90 -23.57 -9.99
CA VAL A 46 2.31 -24.98 -10.15
C VAL A 46 2.37 -25.67 -8.78
N GLN A 47 2.95 -25.03 -7.76
CA GLN A 47 3.07 -25.58 -6.42
C GLN A 47 1.72 -25.94 -5.80
N MET A 48 0.64 -25.22 -6.12
CA MET A 48 -0.71 -25.51 -5.62
C MET A 48 -1.19 -26.92 -6.00
N PHE A 49 -0.71 -27.47 -7.13
CA PHE A 49 -1.09 -28.77 -7.65
C PHE A 49 -0.09 -29.88 -7.32
N LEU A 50 0.85 -29.65 -6.39
CA LEU A 50 1.85 -30.65 -6.01
C LEU A 50 1.67 -31.08 -4.54
N ASP A 51 1.90 -32.38 -4.28
CA ASP A 51 1.88 -32.97 -2.94
C ASP A 51 3.14 -32.65 -2.12
N LYS A 52 4.26 -32.38 -2.82
CA LYS A 52 5.54 -32.00 -2.24
C LYS A 52 6.05 -30.68 -2.82
N PRO A 53 7.03 -30.05 -2.15
CA PRO A 53 7.68 -28.88 -2.73
C PRO A 53 8.20 -29.15 -4.14
N LEU A 54 8.05 -28.18 -5.02
CA LEU A 54 8.40 -28.24 -6.45
C LEU A 54 9.85 -28.71 -6.71
N TYR A 55 10.77 -28.55 -5.73
CA TYR A 55 12.17 -28.98 -5.83
C TYR A 55 12.40 -30.47 -5.49
N TYR A 56 11.35 -31.21 -5.12
CA TYR A 56 11.45 -32.64 -4.94
C TYR A 56 11.20 -33.36 -6.26
N PRO A 57 12.12 -34.26 -6.72
CA PRO A 57 11.99 -34.94 -7.99
C PRO A 57 10.83 -35.95 -8.03
N ASP A 58 10.33 -36.37 -6.88
CA ASP A 58 9.21 -37.30 -6.71
C ASP A 58 7.88 -36.60 -6.38
N ALA A 59 7.78 -35.29 -6.57
CA ALA A 59 6.54 -34.55 -6.42
C ALA A 59 5.49 -35.00 -7.43
N ARG A 60 4.28 -35.30 -6.94
CA ARG A 60 3.16 -35.79 -7.74
C ARG A 60 2.05 -34.76 -7.82
N PHE A 61 1.34 -34.78 -8.95
CA PHE A 61 0.20 -33.92 -9.14
C PHE A 61 -0.96 -34.32 -8.20
N THR A 62 -1.53 -33.35 -7.49
CA THR A 62 -2.65 -33.55 -6.57
C THR A 62 -3.60 -32.37 -6.59
N ILE A 63 -4.89 -32.61 -6.28
CA ILE A 63 -5.89 -31.58 -6.02
C ILE A 63 -6.21 -31.44 -4.53
N GLN A 64 -5.57 -32.24 -3.67
CA GLN A 64 -5.87 -32.28 -2.23
C GLN A 64 -5.66 -30.92 -1.56
N ASN A 65 -4.69 -30.13 -2.01
CA ASN A 65 -4.45 -28.79 -1.49
C ASN A 65 -5.65 -27.85 -1.72
N ILE A 66 -6.35 -27.98 -2.84
CA ILE A 66 -7.57 -27.23 -3.15
C ILE A 66 -8.75 -27.77 -2.33
N VAL A 67 -8.85 -29.09 -2.21
CA VAL A 67 -9.91 -29.72 -1.37
C VAL A 67 -9.75 -29.30 0.09
N ALA A 68 -8.53 -29.19 0.60
CA ALA A 68 -8.23 -28.74 1.95
C ALA A 68 -8.78 -27.33 2.26
N LEU A 69 -8.91 -26.45 1.27
CA LEU A 69 -9.52 -25.11 1.47
C LEU A 69 -10.94 -25.16 2.04
N VAL A 70 -11.69 -26.24 1.79
CA VAL A 70 -13.08 -26.39 2.22
C VAL A 70 -13.26 -27.53 3.23
N SER A 71 -12.35 -28.49 3.28
CA SER A 71 -12.44 -29.67 4.16
C SER A 71 -11.64 -29.52 5.46
N ASP A 72 -10.58 -28.72 5.47
CA ASP A 72 -9.77 -28.50 6.65
C ASP A 72 -10.48 -27.54 7.61
N ARG A 73 -10.65 -27.97 8.87
CA ARG A 73 -11.34 -27.20 9.91
C ARG A 73 -10.54 -25.95 10.33
N GLU A 74 -9.20 -26.00 10.35
CA GLU A 74 -8.36 -24.84 10.65
C GLU A 74 -8.51 -23.79 9.55
N VAL A 75 -8.49 -24.20 8.29
CA VAL A 75 -8.64 -23.32 7.13
C VAL A 75 -10.01 -22.65 7.11
N THR A 76 -11.09 -23.42 7.28
CA THR A 76 -12.47 -22.88 7.27
C THR A 76 -12.73 -21.94 8.44
N ALA A 77 -12.22 -22.24 9.64
CA ALA A 77 -12.28 -21.34 10.80
C ALA A 77 -11.54 -20.02 10.52
N THR A 78 -10.38 -20.12 9.87
CA THR A 78 -9.56 -18.94 9.50
C THR A 78 -10.27 -18.05 8.47
N PHE A 79 -11.01 -18.62 7.51
CA PHE A 79 -11.84 -17.83 6.60
C PHE A 79 -12.91 -17.05 7.36
N GLY A 80 -13.58 -17.67 8.35
CA GLY A 80 -14.57 -17.01 9.20
C GLY A 80 -13.98 -15.87 10.03
N ALA A 81 -12.82 -16.11 10.66
CA ALA A 81 -12.09 -15.08 11.42
C ALA A 81 -11.66 -13.92 10.52
N THR A 82 -11.15 -14.20 9.31
CA THR A 82 -10.75 -13.19 8.33
C THR A 82 -11.92 -12.36 7.85
N PHE A 83 -13.08 -12.99 7.60
CA PHE A 83 -14.29 -12.28 7.21
C PHE A 83 -14.78 -11.33 8.32
N LEU A 84 -14.80 -11.79 9.57
CA LEU A 84 -15.14 -10.96 10.73
C LEU A 84 -14.17 -9.79 10.88
N PHE A 85 -12.87 -10.06 10.78
CA PHE A 85 -11.81 -9.04 10.82
C PHE A 85 -12.03 -7.97 9.75
N CYS A 86 -12.14 -8.36 8.48
CA CYS A 86 -12.36 -7.43 7.37
C CYS A 86 -13.64 -6.61 7.55
N SER A 87 -14.72 -7.22 8.03
CA SER A 87 -16.00 -6.54 8.25
C SER A 87 -15.87 -5.42 9.29
N ILE A 88 -15.17 -5.67 10.40
CA ILE A 88 -14.94 -4.67 11.44
C ILE A 88 -13.97 -3.59 10.95
N VAL A 89 -12.86 -3.95 10.28
CA VAL A 89 -11.92 -2.99 9.69
C VAL A 89 -12.64 -2.00 8.78
N VAL A 90 -13.48 -2.52 7.90
CA VAL A 90 -14.24 -1.68 6.95
C VAL A 90 -15.24 -0.81 7.69
N LEU A 91 -15.98 -1.35 8.64
CA LEU A 91 -16.95 -0.58 9.41
C LEU A 91 -16.28 0.59 10.14
N VAL A 92 -15.17 0.34 10.85
CA VAL A 92 -14.42 1.36 11.58
C VAL A 92 -13.83 2.39 10.62
N SER A 93 -13.11 1.95 9.58
CA SER A 93 -12.44 2.85 8.65
C SER A 93 -13.41 3.70 7.82
N MET A 94 -14.56 3.13 7.41
CA MET A 94 -15.58 3.88 6.69
C MET A 94 -16.32 4.86 7.59
N ALA A 95 -16.67 4.47 8.82
CA ALA A 95 -17.33 5.37 9.77
C ALA A 95 -16.43 6.54 10.15
N LEU A 96 -15.20 6.28 10.61
CA LEU A 96 -14.26 7.32 11.01
C LEU A 96 -13.76 8.14 9.81
N GLY A 97 -13.43 7.49 8.70
CA GLY A 97 -12.87 8.16 7.54
C GLY A 97 -13.87 9.05 6.81
N THR A 98 -15.11 8.59 6.62
CA THR A 98 -16.16 9.40 5.98
C THR A 98 -16.57 10.57 6.86
N SER A 99 -16.75 10.35 8.17
CA SER A 99 -17.07 11.45 9.10
C SER A 99 -15.94 12.47 9.17
N SER A 100 -14.68 12.04 9.26
CA SER A 100 -13.51 12.93 9.23
C SER A 100 -13.44 13.74 7.93
N ALA A 101 -13.66 13.12 6.78
CA ALA A 101 -13.67 13.80 5.48
C ALA A 101 -14.74 14.89 5.40
N ILE A 102 -15.94 14.61 5.91
CA ILE A 102 -17.04 15.58 5.93
C ILE A 102 -16.74 16.71 6.91
N LEU A 103 -16.33 16.39 8.14
CA LEU A 103 -16.03 17.39 9.17
C LEU A 103 -14.89 18.33 8.75
N ILE A 104 -13.83 17.79 8.17
CA ILE A 104 -12.67 18.58 7.73
C ILE A 104 -12.95 19.34 6.44
N GLY A 105 -13.59 18.69 5.46
CA GLY A 105 -13.75 19.24 4.11
C GLY A 105 -14.97 20.13 3.93
N ARG A 106 -16.02 19.96 4.76
CA ARG A 106 -17.33 20.59 4.50
C ARG A 106 -17.87 21.41 5.65
N THR A 107 -17.24 21.41 6.82
CA THR A 107 -17.75 22.12 7.99
C THR A 107 -16.78 23.17 8.52
N ASP A 108 -17.28 24.03 9.40
CA ASP A 108 -16.52 25.06 10.09
C ASP A 108 -15.82 24.54 11.37
N LEU A 109 -15.39 23.25 11.34
CA LEU A 109 -14.69 22.60 12.45
C LEU A 109 -13.41 23.37 12.83
N PRO A 110 -13.19 23.73 14.12
CA PRO A 110 -11.94 24.37 14.54
C PRO A 110 -10.77 23.39 14.41
N GLY A 111 -9.59 23.89 14.01
CA GLY A 111 -8.38 23.09 13.92
C GLY A 111 -8.37 22.05 12.81
N ARG A 112 -9.25 22.12 11.81
CA ARG A 112 -9.40 21.14 10.72
C ARG A 112 -8.10 20.80 10.00
N SER A 113 -7.19 21.76 9.80
CA SER A 113 -5.89 21.55 9.15
C SER A 113 -4.94 20.73 10.04
N ALA A 114 -4.95 20.98 11.34
CA ALA A 114 -4.16 20.19 12.31
C ALA A 114 -4.70 18.76 12.42
N PHE A 115 -6.03 18.58 12.49
CA PHE A 115 -6.64 17.25 12.46
C PHE A 115 -6.29 16.48 11.20
N LEU A 116 -6.37 17.11 10.03
CA LEU A 116 -5.99 16.47 8.77
C LEU A 116 -4.52 16.05 8.78
N ALA A 117 -3.62 16.95 9.20
CA ALA A 117 -2.20 16.67 9.24
C ALA A 117 -1.87 15.44 10.13
N ILE A 118 -2.43 15.40 11.36
CA ILE A 118 -2.18 14.29 12.30
C ILE A 118 -2.86 13.01 11.82
N LEU A 119 -4.09 13.09 11.31
CA LEU A 119 -4.85 11.96 10.80
C LEU A 119 -4.13 11.26 9.65
N LEU A 120 -3.34 11.98 8.87
CA LEU A 120 -2.57 11.40 7.76
C LEU A 120 -1.26 10.72 8.19
N TRP A 121 -0.79 10.89 9.43
CA TRP A 121 0.43 10.25 9.91
C TRP A 121 0.48 8.73 9.71
N PRO A 122 -0.59 7.95 9.98
CA PRO A 122 -0.57 6.50 9.76
C PRO A 122 -0.23 6.08 8.32
N LEU A 123 -0.42 6.95 7.33
CA LEU A 123 0.00 6.66 5.95
C LEU A 123 1.52 6.54 5.81
N PHE A 124 2.28 7.19 6.67
CA PHE A 124 3.74 7.17 6.67
C PHE A 124 4.31 6.09 7.61
N LEU A 125 3.47 5.51 8.48
CA LEU A 125 3.86 4.44 9.39
C LEU A 125 3.73 3.09 8.71
N SER A 126 4.61 2.14 9.07
CA SER A 126 4.37 0.75 8.70
C SER A 126 3.26 0.15 9.56
N PRO A 127 2.46 -0.80 9.04
CA PRO A 127 1.45 -1.50 9.83
C PRO A 127 2.01 -2.17 11.10
N GLN A 128 3.29 -2.57 11.07
CA GLN A 128 3.99 -3.12 12.23
C GLN A 128 4.11 -2.10 13.36
N VAL A 129 4.55 -0.88 13.05
CA VAL A 129 4.68 0.22 14.03
C VAL A 129 3.34 0.50 14.71
N ILE A 130 2.25 0.46 13.94
CA ILE A 130 0.90 0.63 14.48
C ILE A 130 0.53 -0.54 15.41
N GLY A 131 0.83 -1.78 15.01
CA GLY A 131 0.60 -2.97 15.84
C GLY A 131 1.38 -2.94 17.14
N PHE A 132 2.67 -2.59 17.10
CA PHE A 132 3.50 -2.42 18.31
C PHE A 132 2.98 -1.30 19.20
N GLY A 133 2.65 -0.15 18.62
CA GLY A 133 2.05 0.97 19.36
C GLY A 133 0.75 0.58 20.03
N ALA A 134 -0.08 -0.22 19.37
CA ALA A 134 -1.34 -0.71 19.96
C ALA A 134 -1.08 -1.62 21.16
N ILE A 135 -0.10 -2.52 21.12
CA ILE A 135 0.24 -3.36 22.27
C ILE A 135 0.80 -2.52 23.43
N LEU A 136 1.70 -1.59 23.13
CA LEU A 136 2.31 -0.71 24.14
C LEU A 136 1.30 0.23 24.80
N ALA A 137 0.25 0.63 24.08
CA ALA A 137 -0.79 1.52 24.60
C ALA A 137 -1.97 0.78 25.22
N TYR A 138 -2.49 -0.24 24.54
CA TYR A 138 -3.78 -0.90 24.81
C TYR A 138 -3.65 -2.39 25.17
N GLY A 139 -2.44 -2.97 25.18
CA GLY A 139 -2.22 -4.34 25.65
C GLY A 139 -2.53 -4.48 27.14
N PRO A 140 -2.55 -5.69 27.70
CA PRO A 140 -2.80 -5.90 29.14
C PRO A 140 -1.84 -5.12 30.06
N ALA A 141 -0.57 -5.02 29.66
CA ALA A 141 0.44 -4.19 30.33
C ALA A 141 0.65 -2.83 29.64
N GLY A 142 -0.30 -2.37 28.84
CA GLY A 142 -0.22 -1.12 28.11
C GLY A 142 -0.53 0.09 28.99
N LEU A 143 0.13 1.22 28.70
CA LEU A 143 0.02 2.45 29.51
C LEU A 143 -1.43 2.88 29.74
N LEU A 144 -2.25 2.93 28.69
CA LEU A 144 -3.65 3.33 28.81
C LEU A 144 -4.52 2.29 29.50
N THR A 145 -4.22 1.00 29.32
CA THR A 145 -4.96 -0.06 29.99
C THR A 145 -4.77 0.03 31.49
N ILE A 146 -3.52 0.19 31.95
CA ILE A 146 -3.21 0.31 33.39
C ILE A 146 -3.84 1.59 33.93
N TRP A 147 -3.61 2.75 33.30
CA TRP A 147 -4.19 4.01 33.74
C TRP A 147 -5.72 3.97 33.86
N PHE A 148 -6.39 3.35 32.88
CA PHE A 148 -7.85 3.21 32.89
C PHE A 148 -8.33 2.20 33.94
N SER A 149 -7.61 1.10 34.14
CA SER A 149 -7.85 0.14 35.24
C SER A 149 -7.79 0.80 36.59
N ASP A 150 -6.75 1.58 36.86
CA ASP A 150 -6.55 2.29 38.13
C ASP A 150 -7.65 3.33 38.36
N ALA A 151 -8.07 4.04 37.30
CA ALA A 151 -9.11 5.06 37.36
C ALA A 151 -10.52 4.49 37.56
N THR A 152 -10.82 3.30 37.03
CA THR A 152 -12.18 2.74 37.00
C THR A 152 -12.38 1.51 37.87
N GLY A 153 -11.29 0.86 38.29
CA GLY A 153 -11.32 -0.43 39.02
C GLY A 153 -11.61 -1.64 38.12
N LEU A 154 -11.68 -1.45 36.81
CA LEU A 154 -11.88 -2.55 35.84
C LEU A 154 -10.54 -3.20 35.50
N THR A 155 -10.38 -4.49 35.76
CA THR A 155 -9.11 -5.22 35.53
C THR A 155 -8.78 -5.41 34.04
N GLU A 156 -9.79 -5.56 33.20
CA GLU A 156 -9.64 -5.73 31.75
C GLU A 156 -10.69 -4.87 31.00
N PRO A 157 -10.43 -3.56 30.80
CA PRO A 157 -11.40 -2.65 30.18
C PRO A 157 -11.71 -2.98 28.72
N TRP A 158 -10.77 -3.62 28.02
CA TRP A 158 -10.90 -4.08 26.64
C TRP A 158 -10.00 -5.29 26.36
N ASN A 159 -10.36 -6.09 25.37
CA ASN A 159 -9.53 -7.21 24.90
C ASN A 159 -8.90 -6.89 23.55
N LEU A 160 -7.63 -6.45 23.57
CA LEU A 160 -6.85 -6.21 22.35
C LEU A 160 -6.53 -7.51 21.62
N TYR A 161 -6.25 -8.59 22.37
CA TYR A 161 -5.87 -9.90 21.83
C TYR A 161 -7.09 -10.72 21.40
N SER A 162 -7.90 -10.11 20.56
CA SER A 162 -9.10 -10.72 19.96
C SER A 162 -9.26 -10.29 18.52
N VAL A 163 -10.07 -11.02 17.73
CA VAL A 163 -10.35 -10.60 16.34
C VAL A 163 -10.96 -9.20 16.28
N PRO A 164 -11.95 -8.82 17.12
CA PRO A 164 -12.46 -7.45 17.14
C PRO A 164 -11.40 -6.42 17.58
N GLY A 165 -10.59 -6.72 18.61
CA GLY A 165 -9.57 -5.80 19.10
C GLY A 165 -8.55 -5.43 18.03
N MET A 166 -7.92 -6.43 17.40
CA MET A 166 -6.97 -6.19 16.32
C MET A 166 -7.62 -5.56 15.08
N ALA A 167 -8.91 -5.86 14.81
CA ALA A 167 -9.63 -5.28 13.69
C ALA A 167 -9.93 -3.79 13.88
N VAL A 168 -10.19 -3.33 15.12
CA VAL A 168 -10.34 -1.91 15.45
C VAL A 168 -9.02 -1.18 15.19
N VAL A 169 -7.89 -1.72 15.63
CA VAL A 169 -6.55 -1.15 15.37
C VAL A 169 -6.29 -1.04 13.87
N ALA A 170 -6.55 -2.10 13.11
CA ALA A 170 -6.39 -2.10 11.66
C ALA A 170 -7.35 -1.12 10.96
N GLY A 171 -8.58 -0.98 11.46
CA GLY A 171 -9.57 -0.02 10.96
C GLY A 171 -9.16 1.43 11.18
N ILE A 172 -8.59 1.74 12.34
CA ILE A 172 -8.00 3.05 12.65
C ILE A 172 -6.84 3.33 11.69
N ALA A 173 -5.95 2.36 11.47
CA ALA A 173 -4.83 2.48 10.53
C ALA A 173 -5.27 2.70 9.08
N ALA A 174 -6.42 2.15 8.66
CA ALA A 174 -6.98 2.28 7.33
C ALA A 174 -7.81 3.57 7.12
N THR A 175 -8.20 4.24 8.20
CA THR A 175 -9.05 5.46 8.19
C THR A 175 -8.49 6.59 7.32
N PRO A 176 -7.17 6.91 7.30
CA PRO A 176 -6.62 7.97 6.45
C PRO A 176 -6.88 7.77 4.96
N VAL A 177 -6.85 6.53 4.48
CA VAL A 177 -7.15 6.19 3.08
C VAL A 177 -8.59 6.56 2.73
N THR A 178 -9.55 6.15 3.57
CA THR A 178 -10.97 6.53 3.40
C THR A 178 -11.14 8.04 3.44
N THR A 179 -10.48 8.71 4.41
CA THR A 179 -10.56 10.17 4.54
C THR A 179 -10.10 10.88 3.28
N LEU A 180 -8.97 10.50 2.69
CA LEU A 180 -8.45 11.13 1.47
C LEU A 180 -9.39 10.99 0.28
N TYR A 181 -9.91 9.78 0.01
CA TYR A 181 -10.85 9.58 -1.10
C TYR A 181 -12.15 10.35 -0.89
N CYS A 182 -12.70 10.30 0.32
CA CYS A 182 -13.94 10.98 0.66
C CYS A 182 -13.76 12.50 0.71
N LEU A 183 -12.63 13.01 1.22
CA LEU A 183 -12.33 14.43 1.30
C LEU A 183 -12.27 15.08 -0.09
N THR A 184 -11.54 14.45 -1.01
CA THR A 184 -11.44 14.91 -2.39
C THR A 184 -12.82 14.98 -3.05
N ALA A 185 -13.63 13.93 -2.90
CA ALA A 185 -14.99 13.90 -3.44
C ALA A 185 -15.93 14.92 -2.77
N ALA A 186 -15.75 15.18 -1.47
CA ALA A 186 -16.55 16.15 -0.74
C ALA A 186 -16.24 17.60 -1.16
N ILE A 187 -14.97 17.95 -1.40
CA ILE A 187 -14.55 19.30 -1.77
C ILE A 187 -14.89 19.64 -3.23
N GLN A 188 -14.87 18.66 -4.14
CA GLN A 188 -15.10 18.85 -5.57
C GLN A 188 -16.58 18.95 -5.97
N GLN A 189 -17.52 18.97 -5.01
CA GLN A 189 -18.96 19.09 -5.30
C GLN A 189 -19.34 20.49 -5.76
N ASP A 190 -20.34 20.55 -6.66
CA ASP A 190 -20.90 21.81 -7.16
C ASP A 190 -21.71 22.52 -6.06
N PRO A 191 -21.29 23.75 -5.63
CA PRO A 191 -21.97 24.48 -4.58
C PRO A 191 -23.39 24.94 -4.97
N ASN A 192 -23.72 24.98 -6.27
CA ASN A 192 -25.06 25.41 -6.73
C ASN A 192 -26.15 24.41 -6.33
N GLN A 193 -25.85 23.12 -6.27
CA GLN A 193 -26.81 22.10 -5.84
C GLN A 193 -27.21 22.30 -4.37
N GLU A 194 -26.27 22.68 -3.52
CA GLU A 194 -26.55 22.97 -2.11
C GLU A 194 -27.29 24.29 -1.94
N ALA A 195 -26.93 25.30 -2.72
CA ALA A 195 -27.61 26.59 -2.70
C ALA A 195 -29.09 26.43 -3.10
N ALA A 196 -29.38 25.68 -4.17
CA ALA A 196 -30.74 25.34 -4.57
C ALA A 196 -31.52 24.61 -3.48
N ALA A 197 -30.89 23.61 -2.81
CA ALA A 197 -31.52 22.88 -1.71
C ALA A 197 -31.81 23.78 -0.50
N ARG A 198 -30.94 24.74 -0.17
CA ARG A 198 -31.17 25.74 0.91
C ARG A 198 -32.32 26.68 0.58
N ILE A 199 -32.40 27.14 -0.68
CA ILE A 199 -33.52 27.95 -1.14
C ILE A 199 -34.84 27.17 -1.02
N ALA A 200 -34.81 25.84 -1.27
CA ALA A 200 -35.95 24.95 -1.07
C ALA A 200 -36.20 24.55 0.41
N GLY A 201 -35.53 25.21 1.38
CA GLY A 201 -35.75 25.00 2.81
C GLY A 201 -35.06 23.74 3.40
N ALA A 202 -34.08 23.15 2.70
CA ALA A 202 -33.38 21.99 3.24
C ALA A 202 -32.37 22.38 4.33
N GLY A 203 -32.50 21.79 5.51
CA GLY A 203 -31.50 21.93 6.59
C GLY A 203 -30.21 21.17 6.32
N SER A 204 -29.14 21.48 7.08
CA SER A 204 -27.79 20.92 6.87
C SER A 204 -27.74 19.38 6.86
N LEU A 205 -28.45 18.69 7.73
CA LEU A 205 -28.51 17.23 7.76
C LEU A 205 -29.19 16.65 6.50
N ARG A 206 -30.26 17.30 6.01
CA ARG A 206 -30.95 16.89 4.77
C ARG A 206 -30.01 17.05 3.57
N ILE A 207 -29.25 18.13 3.51
CA ILE A 207 -28.23 18.36 2.46
C ILE A 207 -27.15 17.27 2.55
N LEU A 208 -26.65 16.97 3.74
CA LEU A 208 -25.62 15.93 3.95
C LEU A 208 -26.10 14.56 3.45
N PHE A 209 -27.26 14.08 3.89
CA PHE A 209 -27.72 12.71 3.59
C PHE A 209 -28.34 12.57 2.20
N ARG A 210 -28.95 13.62 1.65
CA ARG A 210 -29.65 13.57 0.35
C ARG A 210 -28.86 14.12 -0.83
N ILE A 211 -27.79 14.89 -0.58
CA ILE A 211 -27.00 15.51 -1.66
C ILE A 211 -25.55 15.10 -1.54
N ILE A 212 -24.87 15.43 -0.43
CA ILE A 212 -23.41 15.25 -0.30
C ILE A 212 -23.05 13.75 -0.35
N LEU A 213 -23.61 12.92 0.52
CA LEU A 213 -23.31 11.50 0.59
C LEU A 213 -23.66 10.72 -0.69
N PRO A 214 -24.82 10.93 -1.34
CA PRO A 214 -25.13 10.28 -2.62
C PRO A 214 -24.16 10.66 -3.75
N ILE A 215 -23.71 11.91 -3.84
CA ILE A 215 -22.71 12.32 -4.83
C ILE A 215 -21.35 11.69 -4.55
N MET A 216 -21.00 11.48 -3.28
CA MET A 216 -19.77 10.80 -2.87
C MET A 216 -19.79 9.28 -3.10
N ARG A 217 -20.89 8.66 -3.54
CA ARG A 217 -21.00 7.20 -3.72
C ARG A 217 -19.83 6.56 -4.46
N PRO A 218 -19.30 7.11 -5.57
CA PRO A 218 -18.15 6.52 -6.25
C PRO A 218 -16.91 6.46 -5.36
N ALA A 219 -16.63 7.51 -4.60
CA ALA A 219 -15.50 7.56 -3.66
C ALA A 219 -15.70 6.60 -2.48
N LEU A 220 -16.93 6.51 -1.96
CA LEU A 220 -17.27 5.58 -0.88
C LEU A 220 -17.12 4.11 -1.34
N ILE A 221 -17.60 3.75 -2.54
CA ILE A 221 -17.42 2.40 -3.10
C ILE A 221 -15.93 2.10 -3.29
N PHE A 222 -15.17 3.06 -3.79
CA PHE A 222 -13.74 2.89 -3.98
C PHE A 222 -13.02 2.68 -2.64
N ALA A 223 -13.27 3.53 -1.64
CA ALA A 223 -12.69 3.42 -0.31
C ALA A 223 -13.09 2.11 0.38
N PHE A 224 -14.36 1.70 0.28
CA PHE A 224 -14.89 0.45 0.82
C PHE A 224 -14.11 -0.77 0.31
N ILE A 225 -13.96 -0.89 -1.01
CA ILE A 225 -13.25 -2.02 -1.61
C ILE A 225 -11.75 -1.96 -1.32
N MET A 226 -11.13 -0.78 -1.33
CA MET A 226 -9.74 -0.61 -0.95
C MET A 226 -9.47 -1.03 0.49
N ASN A 227 -10.38 -0.71 1.42
CA ASN A 227 -10.24 -1.12 2.82
C ASN A 227 -10.38 -2.64 3.00
N ILE A 228 -11.29 -3.31 2.27
CA ILE A 228 -11.39 -4.77 2.28
C ILE A 228 -10.08 -5.38 1.76
N VAL A 229 -9.57 -4.90 0.62
CA VAL A 229 -8.32 -5.41 0.04
C VAL A 229 -7.16 -5.21 0.99
N ASN A 230 -6.99 -4.01 1.58
CA ASN A 230 -5.94 -3.74 2.56
C ASN A 230 -6.07 -4.62 3.81
N ALA A 231 -7.29 -4.87 4.30
CA ALA A 231 -7.54 -5.75 5.43
C ALA A 231 -7.18 -7.22 5.12
N LEU A 232 -7.56 -7.70 3.93
CA LEU A 232 -7.21 -9.05 3.45
C LEU A 232 -5.71 -9.26 3.26
N GLU A 233 -4.99 -8.20 2.87
CA GLU A 233 -3.54 -8.27 2.61
C GLU A 233 -2.70 -8.04 3.87
N THR A 234 -3.27 -7.52 4.96
CA THR A 234 -2.49 -7.20 6.15
C THR A 234 -1.97 -8.47 6.83
N LEU A 235 -0.66 -8.50 7.05
CA LEU A 235 0.02 -9.56 7.81
C LEU A 235 0.42 -9.06 9.20
N ALA A 236 0.93 -7.81 9.30
CA ALA A 236 1.59 -7.29 10.48
C ALA A 236 0.72 -7.31 11.74
N ILE A 237 -0.43 -6.63 11.67
CA ILE A 237 -1.30 -6.47 12.84
C ILE A 237 -1.80 -7.82 13.36
N PRO A 238 -2.32 -8.73 12.50
CA PRO A 238 -2.71 -10.07 12.94
C PRO A 238 -1.55 -10.91 13.48
N LEU A 239 -0.37 -10.81 12.89
CA LEU A 239 0.80 -11.58 13.33
C LEU A 239 1.31 -11.08 14.69
N ILE A 240 1.36 -9.76 14.90
CA ILE A 240 1.89 -9.14 16.12
C ILE A 240 0.89 -9.25 17.28
N ILE A 241 -0.40 -9.01 17.04
CA ILE A 241 -1.44 -9.02 18.08
C ILE A 241 -2.09 -10.40 18.21
N GLY A 242 -2.44 -11.06 17.10
CA GLY A 242 -3.13 -12.35 17.11
C GLY A 242 -2.21 -13.54 17.34
N GLY A 243 -0.96 -13.47 16.87
CA GLY A 243 0.03 -14.55 16.97
C GLY A 243 0.25 -15.07 18.39
N PRO A 244 0.50 -14.22 19.41
CA PRO A 244 0.71 -14.65 20.79
C PRO A 244 -0.44 -15.43 21.41
N VAL A 245 -1.66 -15.25 20.92
CA VAL A 245 -2.89 -15.92 21.41
C VAL A 245 -3.43 -16.96 20.43
N GLY A 246 -2.65 -17.31 19.39
CA GLY A 246 -3.02 -18.35 18.43
C GLY A 246 -4.15 -17.99 17.46
N ILE A 247 -4.54 -16.71 17.38
CA ILE A 247 -5.55 -16.24 16.41
C ILE A 247 -4.92 -16.13 15.03
N LYS A 248 -5.46 -16.88 14.07
CA LYS A 248 -4.98 -16.92 12.69
C LYS A 248 -5.98 -16.28 11.74
N LEU A 249 -5.47 -15.44 10.84
CA LEU A 249 -6.16 -14.96 9.64
C LEU A 249 -5.50 -15.60 8.41
N LEU A 250 -6.08 -15.44 7.22
CA LEU A 250 -5.56 -16.07 5.99
C LEU A 250 -4.07 -15.76 5.76
N THR A 251 -3.64 -14.53 5.96
CA THR A 251 -2.24 -14.12 5.79
C THR A 251 -1.31 -14.73 6.82
N THR A 252 -1.73 -14.81 8.08
CA THR A 252 -0.93 -15.43 9.14
C THR A 252 -0.93 -16.95 9.05
N LEU A 253 -2.02 -17.57 8.56
CA LEU A 253 -2.04 -19.01 8.28
C LEU A 253 -1.08 -19.36 7.14
N ILE A 254 -1.06 -18.57 6.06
CA ILE A 254 -0.08 -18.72 4.98
C ILE A 254 1.35 -18.61 5.53
N TYR A 255 1.61 -17.63 6.39
CA TYR A 255 2.90 -17.44 7.03
C TYR A 255 3.29 -18.66 7.89
N ASP A 256 2.42 -19.08 8.81
CA ASP A 256 2.69 -20.20 9.73
C ASP A 256 2.96 -21.50 8.98
N LYS A 257 2.09 -21.86 8.02
CA LYS A 257 2.24 -23.11 7.22
C LYS A 257 3.48 -23.10 6.31
N SER A 258 4.03 -21.91 6.02
CA SER A 258 5.28 -21.78 5.26
C SER A 258 6.54 -22.04 6.09
N PHE A 259 6.47 -21.76 7.40
CA PHE A 259 7.60 -21.86 8.34
C PHE A 259 7.40 -22.94 9.41
N GLU A 260 6.41 -23.81 9.26
CA GLU A 260 6.11 -24.87 10.22
C GLU A 260 7.31 -25.81 10.39
N SER A 261 7.86 -25.85 11.63
CA SER A 261 9.12 -26.55 11.95
C SER A 261 8.94 -28.05 12.17
N ALA A 262 7.72 -28.54 12.30
CA ALA A 262 7.42 -29.93 12.72
C ALA A 262 7.30 -30.93 11.56
N GLY A 263 7.69 -30.57 10.32
CA GLY A 263 7.62 -31.45 9.16
C GLY A 263 8.06 -30.77 7.86
N LEU A 264 7.67 -31.35 6.71
CA LEU A 264 7.86 -30.67 5.43
C LEU A 264 6.90 -29.46 5.35
N PRO A 265 7.38 -28.29 4.96
CA PRO A 265 6.50 -27.12 4.75
C PRO A 265 5.34 -27.46 3.80
N GLN A 266 4.13 -27.07 4.18
CA GLN A 266 2.91 -27.39 3.41
C GLN A 266 2.74 -26.42 2.23
N TYR A 267 3.76 -26.30 1.39
CA TYR A 267 3.81 -25.32 0.30
C TYR A 267 2.65 -25.46 -0.71
N GLY A 268 2.11 -26.67 -0.90
CA GLY A 268 0.92 -26.89 -1.72
C GLY A 268 -0.31 -26.17 -1.16
N LEU A 269 -0.59 -26.37 0.13
CA LEU A 269 -1.69 -25.71 0.83
C LEU A 269 -1.47 -24.18 0.92
N VAL A 270 -0.24 -23.76 1.23
CA VAL A 270 0.16 -22.35 1.25
C VAL A 270 -0.14 -21.67 -0.09
N SER A 271 0.23 -22.33 -1.19
CA SER A 271 -0.05 -21.82 -2.53
C SER A 271 -1.55 -21.80 -2.83
N ALA A 272 -2.30 -22.82 -2.43
CA ALA A 272 -3.76 -22.84 -2.60
C ALA A 272 -4.45 -21.69 -1.83
N LEU A 273 -4.04 -21.44 -0.57
CA LEU A 273 -4.51 -20.30 0.23
C LEU A 273 -4.14 -18.96 -0.42
N ALA A 274 -2.91 -18.83 -0.95
CA ALA A 274 -2.46 -17.64 -1.65
C ALA A 274 -3.31 -17.35 -2.89
N PHE A 275 -3.63 -18.37 -3.69
CA PHE A 275 -4.51 -18.23 -4.85
C PHE A 275 -5.97 -17.98 -4.47
N ALA A 276 -6.47 -18.57 -3.37
CA ALA A 276 -7.79 -18.25 -2.85
C ALA A 276 -7.88 -16.77 -2.44
N LEU A 277 -6.87 -16.26 -1.72
CA LEU A 277 -6.79 -14.84 -1.36
C LEU A 277 -6.74 -13.94 -2.60
N MET A 278 -5.91 -14.28 -3.58
CA MET A 278 -5.82 -13.57 -4.85
C MET A 278 -7.16 -13.59 -5.62
N ALA A 279 -7.87 -14.70 -5.63
CA ALA A 279 -9.18 -14.82 -6.28
C ALA A 279 -10.21 -13.90 -5.61
N ILE A 280 -10.24 -13.86 -4.28
CA ILE A 280 -11.13 -12.97 -3.51
C ILE A 280 -10.82 -11.51 -3.87
N VAL A 281 -9.56 -11.10 -3.85
CA VAL A 281 -9.13 -9.73 -4.19
C VAL A 281 -9.47 -9.41 -5.66
N GLY A 282 -9.26 -10.37 -6.57
CA GLY A 282 -9.62 -10.24 -7.99
C GLY A 282 -11.12 -10.01 -8.20
N VAL A 283 -11.97 -10.78 -7.51
CA VAL A 283 -13.42 -10.61 -7.53
C VAL A 283 -13.82 -9.24 -6.98
N LEU A 284 -13.20 -8.77 -5.90
CA LEU A 284 -13.46 -7.44 -5.35
C LEU A 284 -13.13 -6.32 -6.36
N PHE A 285 -12.00 -6.39 -7.04
CA PHE A 285 -11.66 -5.42 -8.10
C PHE A 285 -12.59 -5.52 -9.31
N PHE A 286 -13.03 -6.71 -9.67
CA PHE A 286 -14.04 -6.90 -10.71
C PHE A 286 -15.37 -6.25 -10.32
N LEU A 287 -15.86 -6.48 -9.10
CA LEU A 287 -17.07 -5.85 -8.55
C LEU A 287 -16.91 -4.32 -8.49
N GLN A 288 -15.74 -3.82 -8.07
CA GLN A 288 -15.43 -2.39 -8.10
C GLN A 288 -15.61 -1.80 -9.51
N ARG A 289 -15.04 -2.48 -10.51
CA ARG A 289 -15.14 -2.03 -11.91
C ARG A 289 -16.59 -2.00 -12.39
N LEU A 290 -17.40 -3.00 -12.02
CA LEU A 290 -18.83 -3.03 -12.34
C LEU A 290 -19.58 -1.89 -11.66
N ALA A 291 -19.36 -1.69 -10.35
CA ALA A 291 -20.04 -0.66 -9.56
C ALA A 291 -19.67 0.76 -10.04
N LEU A 292 -18.43 0.97 -10.48
CA LEU A 292 -17.96 2.27 -10.97
C LEU A 292 -18.20 2.50 -12.47
N ARG A 293 -18.72 1.53 -13.21
CA ARG A 293 -18.97 1.66 -14.66
C ARG A 293 -19.90 2.83 -15.01
N GLN A 294 -20.80 3.22 -14.10
CA GLN A 294 -21.75 4.32 -14.28
C GLN A 294 -21.31 5.62 -13.57
N SER A 295 -20.12 5.65 -13.00
CA SER A 295 -19.63 6.82 -12.22
C SER A 295 -19.49 8.09 -13.04
N HIS A 296 -19.36 8.01 -14.38
CA HIS A 296 -19.38 9.18 -15.28
C HIS A 296 -20.63 10.04 -15.15
N ARG A 297 -21.74 9.50 -14.63
CA ARG A 297 -22.97 10.28 -14.36
C ARG A 297 -22.86 11.22 -13.16
N PHE A 298 -21.84 11.05 -12.31
CA PHE A 298 -21.63 11.82 -11.08
C PHE A 298 -20.46 12.81 -11.21
N VAL A 299 -19.79 12.88 -12.36
CA VAL A 299 -18.73 13.85 -12.62
C VAL A 299 -19.38 15.11 -13.16
N SER A 300 -19.39 16.19 -12.40
CA SER A 300 -19.79 17.53 -12.89
C SER A 300 -18.67 18.07 -13.78
N VAL A 301 -18.94 18.13 -15.09
CA VAL A 301 -18.04 18.74 -16.06
C VAL A 301 -18.18 20.25 -15.96
N GLY A 302 -17.14 20.97 -15.51
CA GLY A 302 -17.05 22.41 -15.70
C GLY A 302 -17.21 23.32 -14.49
N ALA A 303 -17.17 22.82 -13.26
CA ALA A 303 -17.10 23.71 -12.10
C ALA A 303 -15.71 24.38 -12.04
N LYS A 304 -15.59 25.65 -12.52
CA LYS A 304 -14.51 26.53 -12.10
C LYS A 304 -14.47 26.49 -10.57
N SER A 305 -13.28 26.37 -10.00
CA SER A 305 -12.91 26.29 -8.58
C SER A 305 -13.60 27.34 -7.69
N ILE A 306 -14.92 27.24 -7.51
CA ILE A 306 -15.63 27.96 -6.47
C ILE A 306 -15.60 27.05 -5.24
N GLN A 307 -14.87 27.47 -4.21
CA GLN A 307 -14.85 26.72 -2.97
C GLN A 307 -16.26 26.59 -2.40
N PRO A 308 -16.73 25.38 -2.09
CA PRO A 308 -18.07 25.19 -1.55
C PRO A 308 -18.19 25.88 -0.19
N LYS A 309 -19.34 26.52 0.05
CA LYS A 309 -19.62 27.20 1.32
C LYS A 309 -19.62 26.17 2.46
N MET A 310 -18.89 26.44 3.53
CA MET A 310 -18.83 25.59 4.70
C MET A 310 -20.22 25.43 5.35
N LEU A 311 -20.52 24.23 5.80
CA LEU A 311 -21.69 23.93 6.60
C LEU A 311 -21.44 24.37 8.03
N ALA A 312 -22.22 25.29 8.54
CA ALA A 312 -22.13 25.72 9.95
C ALA A 312 -22.61 24.58 10.86
N LEU A 313 -21.78 24.16 11.80
CA LEU A 313 -22.10 23.15 12.79
C LEU A 313 -22.99 23.68 13.92
N GLY A 314 -23.00 25.02 14.14
CA GLY A 314 -23.76 25.63 15.22
C GLY A 314 -23.40 25.04 16.59
N SER A 315 -24.41 24.56 17.31
CA SER A 315 -24.23 23.91 18.64
C SER A 315 -23.45 22.58 18.60
N TRP A 316 -23.40 21.93 17.43
CA TRP A 316 -22.66 20.67 17.25
C TRP A 316 -21.14 20.86 17.05
N LYS A 317 -20.65 22.09 17.01
CA LYS A 317 -19.25 22.41 16.74
C LYS A 317 -18.30 21.79 17.78
N TRP A 318 -18.60 21.94 19.07
CA TRP A 318 -17.77 21.42 20.13
C TRP A 318 -17.89 19.90 20.31
N PRO A 319 -19.09 19.27 20.26
CA PRO A 319 -19.20 17.81 20.21
C PRO A 319 -18.44 17.18 19.04
N ALA A 320 -18.53 17.77 17.83
CA ALA A 320 -17.78 17.29 16.67
C ALA A 320 -16.26 17.45 16.85
N PHE A 321 -15.81 18.56 17.43
CA PHE A 321 -14.40 18.77 17.79
C PHE A 321 -13.92 17.71 18.78
N LEU A 322 -14.68 17.47 19.87
CA LEU A 322 -14.32 16.48 20.88
C LEU A 322 -14.25 15.07 20.30
N LEU A 323 -15.23 14.67 19.47
CA LEU A 323 -15.22 13.37 18.80
C LEU A 323 -13.97 13.20 17.93
N MET A 324 -13.63 14.24 17.15
CA MET A 324 -12.45 14.22 16.30
C MET A 324 -11.16 14.22 17.11
N ALA A 325 -11.11 14.98 18.20
CA ALA A 325 -9.96 15.02 19.10
C ALA A 325 -9.75 13.68 19.79
N VAL A 326 -10.80 13.04 20.30
CA VAL A 326 -10.74 11.69 20.89
C VAL A 326 -10.20 10.69 19.88
N TYR A 327 -10.76 10.68 18.66
CA TYR A 327 -10.26 9.77 17.63
C TYR A 327 -8.77 10.03 17.30
N VAL A 328 -8.38 11.27 17.06
CA VAL A 328 -6.99 11.61 16.68
C VAL A 328 -6.02 11.32 17.82
N VAL A 329 -6.38 11.69 19.06
CA VAL A 329 -5.52 11.47 20.24
C VAL A 329 -5.36 9.97 20.49
N PHE A 330 -6.46 9.25 20.70
CA PHE A 330 -6.40 7.84 21.10
C PHE A 330 -6.10 6.91 19.89
N GLY A 331 -6.54 7.23 18.70
CA GLY A 331 -6.30 6.41 17.51
C GLY A 331 -4.96 6.64 16.82
N VAL A 332 -4.33 7.83 17.00
CA VAL A 332 -3.08 8.15 16.30
C VAL A 332 -1.97 8.57 17.25
N VAL A 333 -2.20 9.64 18.04
CA VAL A 333 -1.13 10.24 18.87
C VAL A 333 -0.65 9.28 19.94
N VAL A 334 -1.55 8.59 20.62
CA VAL A 334 -1.20 7.63 21.68
C VAL A 334 -0.45 6.43 21.12
N LEU A 335 -0.86 5.88 19.97
CA LEU A 335 -0.17 4.75 19.34
C LEU A 335 1.28 5.10 19.00
N VAL A 336 1.47 6.24 18.36
CA VAL A 336 2.81 6.71 17.97
C VAL A 336 3.60 7.12 19.21
N GLY A 337 2.97 7.83 20.14
CA GLY A 337 3.57 8.28 21.39
C GLY A 337 4.07 7.12 22.27
N ALA A 338 3.32 6.02 22.34
CA ALA A 338 3.74 4.82 23.08
C ALA A 338 5.01 4.19 22.49
N VAL A 339 5.14 4.16 21.16
CA VAL A 339 6.36 3.67 20.48
C VAL A 339 7.53 4.62 20.77
N PHE A 340 7.33 5.94 20.69
CA PHE A 340 8.35 6.93 21.04
C PHE A 340 8.77 6.82 22.50
N ALA A 341 7.82 6.74 23.43
CA ALA A 341 8.10 6.59 24.85
C ALA A 341 8.92 5.31 25.10
N ARG A 342 8.51 4.17 24.53
CA ARG A 342 9.22 2.89 24.70
C ARG A 342 10.62 2.89 24.09
N SER A 343 10.85 3.63 23.03
CA SER A 343 12.18 3.75 22.42
C SER A 343 13.17 4.51 23.30
N LEU A 344 12.67 5.37 24.19
CA LEU A 344 13.45 6.20 25.10
C LEU A 344 13.46 5.69 26.54
N THR A 345 12.84 4.56 26.85
CA THR A 345 12.77 4.02 28.21
C THR A 345 13.20 2.55 28.23
N PHE A 346 13.98 2.17 29.27
CA PHE A 346 14.35 0.76 29.45
C PHE A 346 13.15 -0.09 29.92
N ILE A 347 12.19 0.49 30.60
CA ILE A 347 10.90 -0.10 30.96
C ILE A 347 9.82 0.96 30.84
N LEU A 348 8.61 0.54 30.46
CA LEU A 348 7.44 1.39 30.41
C LEU A 348 6.43 0.83 31.42
N SER A 349 6.45 1.37 32.64
CA SER A 349 5.58 0.97 33.75
C SER A 349 5.07 2.22 34.47
N PRO A 350 3.82 2.22 34.95
CA PRO A 350 3.31 3.31 35.80
C PRO A 350 4.06 3.49 37.12
N ASP A 351 4.66 2.40 37.63
CA ASP A 351 5.38 2.41 38.92
C ASP A 351 6.76 3.08 38.85
N VAL A 352 7.27 3.29 37.63
CA VAL A 352 8.58 3.92 37.41
C VAL A 352 8.37 5.25 36.72
N SER A 353 8.93 6.32 37.32
CA SER A 353 8.87 7.64 36.70
C SER A 353 9.49 7.60 35.29
N PHE A 354 8.82 8.24 34.34
CA PHE A 354 9.33 8.30 32.97
C PHE A 354 10.76 8.84 32.91
N PHE A 355 11.09 9.85 33.73
CA PHE A 355 12.41 10.48 33.74
C PHE A 355 13.49 9.55 34.32
N ASP A 356 13.15 8.66 35.24
CA ASP A 356 14.09 7.69 35.83
C ASP A 356 14.33 6.51 34.87
N ALA A 357 13.37 6.25 33.98
CA ALA A 357 13.44 5.19 32.99
C ALA A 357 14.13 5.61 31.67
N VAL A 358 14.43 6.91 31.48
CA VAL A 358 14.97 7.42 30.20
C VAL A 358 16.32 6.81 29.88
N THR A 359 16.47 6.29 28.67
CA THR A 359 17.71 5.74 28.14
C THR A 359 17.81 5.93 26.63
N LEU A 360 19.03 6.09 26.13
CA LEU A 360 19.34 6.04 24.69
C LEU A 360 19.99 4.71 24.30
N GLN A 361 20.07 3.74 25.23
CA GLN A 361 20.72 2.45 25.01
C GLN A 361 20.15 1.72 23.80
N HIS A 362 18.82 1.73 23.60
CA HIS A 362 18.18 1.07 22.47
C HIS A 362 18.66 1.61 21.12
N TYR A 363 18.94 2.91 21.02
CA TYR A 363 19.51 3.50 19.80
C TYR A 363 20.98 3.13 19.64
N SER A 364 21.74 3.08 20.74
CA SER A 364 23.12 2.58 20.73
C SER A 364 23.18 1.14 20.26
N ASP A 365 22.30 0.27 20.79
CA ASP A 365 22.20 -1.14 20.41
C ASP A 365 21.87 -1.30 18.93
N VAL A 366 20.91 -0.51 18.41
CA VAL A 366 20.53 -0.54 17.00
C VAL A 366 21.66 -0.12 16.09
N LEU A 367 22.49 0.83 16.49
CA LEU A 367 23.61 1.31 15.68
C LEU A 367 24.87 0.45 15.82
N SER A 368 25.08 -0.21 16.96
CA SER A 368 26.26 -1.03 17.24
C SER A 368 26.12 -2.46 16.70
N VAL A 369 24.92 -3.05 16.77
CA VAL A 369 24.67 -4.39 16.26
C VAL A 369 24.62 -4.38 14.73
N GLU A 370 25.54 -5.12 14.11
CA GLU A 370 25.73 -5.10 12.65
C GLU A 370 24.45 -5.42 11.87
N VAL A 371 23.69 -6.43 12.30
CA VAL A 371 22.45 -6.85 11.64
C VAL A 371 21.41 -5.73 11.61
N TYR A 372 21.24 -4.97 12.71
CA TYR A 372 20.27 -3.90 12.79
C TYR A 372 20.70 -2.71 11.94
N ARG A 373 21.98 -2.31 12.03
CA ARG A 373 22.54 -1.26 11.19
C ARG A 373 22.43 -1.60 9.71
N ARG A 374 22.75 -2.84 9.33
CA ARG A 374 22.64 -3.33 7.95
C ARG A 374 21.20 -3.29 7.45
N SER A 375 20.22 -3.65 8.29
CA SER A 375 18.80 -3.59 7.90
C SER A 375 18.34 -2.16 7.55
N ILE A 376 18.87 -1.15 8.24
CA ILE A 376 18.61 0.26 7.96
C ILE A 376 19.22 0.65 6.61
N LEU A 377 20.51 0.31 6.39
CA LEU A 377 21.21 0.60 5.14
C LEU A 377 20.57 -0.11 3.94
N ASN A 378 20.18 -1.37 4.10
CA ASN A 378 19.50 -2.14 3.09
C ASN A 378 18.14 -1.53 2.73
N THR A 379 17.35 -1.13 3.74
CA THR A 379 16.06 -0.47 3.49
C THR A 379 16.24 0.86 2.77
N LEU A 380 17.25 1.66 3.14
CA LEU A 380 17.58 2.91 2.47
C LEU A 380 18.00 2.68 1.01
N LEU A 381 18.89 1.70 0.79
CA LEU A 381 19.34 1.33 -0.56
C LEU A 381 18.16 0.87 -1.43
N LEU A 382 17.32 -0.02 -0.91
CA LEU A 382 16.13 -0.49 -1.63
C LEU A 382 15.15 0.66 -1.92
N ALA A 383 14.95 1.59 -0.97
CA ALA A 383 14.06 2.71 -1.16
C ALA A 383 14.51 3.66 -2.27
N VAL A 384 15.80 4.01 -2.29
CA VAL A 384 16.36 4.95 -3.27
C VAL A 384 16.55 4.26 -4.63
N VAL A 385 17.26 3.14 -4.64
CA VAL A 385 17.55 2.40 -5.89
C VAL A 385 16.29 1.76 -6.45
N GLY A 386 15.50 1.10 -5.59
CA GLY A 386 14.25 0.47 -6.00
C GLY A 386 13.19 1.49 -6.44
N GLY A 387 13.10 2.63 -5.74
CA GLY A 387 12.25 3.75 -6.16
C GLY A 387 12.64 4.29 -7.54
N ALA A 388 13.94 4.49 -7.79
CA ALA A 388 14.45 4.99 -9.07
C ALA A 388 14.24 3.97 -10.21
N LEU A 389 14.67 2.72 -10.01
CA LEU A 389 14.48 1.65 -10.99
C LEU A 389 13.01 1.35 -11.25
N GLY A 390 12.19 1.31 -10.19
CA GLY A 390 10.74 1.12 -10.28
C GLY A 390 10.08 2.24 -11.08
N THR A 391 10.44 3.49 -10.83
CA THR A 391 9.91 4.64 -11.59
C THR A 391 10.32 4.59 -13.06
N ALA A 392 11.57 4.26 -13.35
CA ALA A 392 12.06 4.12 -14.72
C ALA A 392 11.34 2.98 -15.45
N PHE A 393 11.14 1.84 -14.78
CA PHE A 393 10.43 0.69 -15.33
C PHE A 393 8.95 1.02 -15.57
N VAL A 394 8.26 1.61 -14.58
CA VAL A 394 6.87 2.08 -14.71
C VAL A 394 6.72 3.07 -15.86
N ALA A 395 7.63 4.03 -15.98
CA ALA A 395 7.61 5.00 -17.08
C ALA A 395 7.72 4.30 -18.45
N ALA A 396 8.65 3.37 -18.59
CA ALA A 396 8.83 2.60 -19.82
C ALA A 396 7.56 1.80 -20.18
N VAL A 397 6.99 1.08 -19.20
CA VAL A 397 5.75 0.31 -19.36
C VAL A 397 4.58 1.22 -19.74
N ALA A 398 4.39 2.33 -19.05
CA ALA A 398 3.29 3.26 -19.30
C ALA A 398 3.42 3.95 -20.66
N MET A 399 4.63 4.33 -21.09
CA MET A 399 4.86 4.89 -22.42
C MET A 399 4.49 3.90 -23.53
N VAL A 400 4.86 2.61 -23.39
CA VAL A 400 4.49 1.59 -24.37
C VAL A 400 2.98 1.33 -24.34
N ALA A 401 2.38 1.17 -23.18
CA ALA A 401 0.97 0.86 -23.05
C ALA A 401 0.05 2.00 -23.53
N GLN A 402 0.38 3.26 -23.22
CA GLN A 402 -0.50 4.41 -23.46
C GLN A 402 -0.13 5.23 -24.72
N ARG A 403 1.15 5.25 -25.12
CA ARG A 403 1.67 6.16 -26.15
C ARG A 403 2.33 5.43 -27.33
N SER A 404 2.02 4.16 -27.56
CA SER A 404 2.51 3.42 -28.71
C SER A 404 1.37 2.81 -29.55
N ASN A 405 1.66 2.49 -30.79
CA ASN A 405 0.79 1.68 -31.66
C ASN A 405 1.19 0.19 -31.62
N TYR A 406 1.89 -0.24 -30.56
CA TYR A 406 2.37 -1.60 -30.43
C TYR A 406 1.20 -2.59 -30.32
N ARG A 407 1.29 -3.70 -31.05
CA ARG A 407 0.22 -4.71 -31.15
C ARG A 407 -0.23 -5.22 -29.77
N TYR A 408 0.70 -5.45 -28.84
CA TYR A 408 0.45 -6.04 -27.53
C TYR A 408 0.31 -5.00 -26.40
N ARG A 409 0.11 -3.70 -26.72
CA ARG A 409 -0.03 -2.64 -25.73
C ARG A 409 -1.13 -2.88 -24.69
N ARG A 410 -2.27 -3.53 -25.11
CA ARG A 410 -3.37 -3.87 -24.19
C ARG A 410 -3.00 -4.99 -23.24
N VAL A 411 -2.20 -5.96 -23.71
CA VAL A 411 -1.67 -7.03 -22.84
C VAL A 411 -0.73 -6.42 -21.81
N LEU A 412 0.17 -5.53 -22.23
CA LEU A 412 1.09 -4.85 -21.34
C LEU A 412 0.34 -3.99 -20.29
N ASP A 413 -0.72 -3.28 -20.68
CA ASP A 413 -1.58 -2.53 -19.76
C ASP A 413 -2.21 -3.46 -18.71
N ALA A 414 -2.73 -4.62 -19.12
CA ALA A 414 -3.28 -5.61 -18.22
C ALA A 414 -2.22 -6.20 -17.27
N VAL A 415 -1.04 -6.56 -17.81
CA VAL A 415 0.10 -7.08 -17.02
C VAL A 415 0.58 -6.06 -15.99
N ALA A 416 0.65 -4.78 -16.35
CA ALA A 416 1.06 -3.71 -15.43
C ALA A 416 0.08 -3.52 -14.26
N GLN A 417 -1.20 -3.83 -14.46
CA GLN A 417 -2.23 -3.73 -13.42
C GLN A 417 -2.40 -5.02 -12.60
N LEU A 418 -1.93 -6.16 -13.10
CA LEU A 418 -2.08 -7.46 -12.44
C LEU A 418 -1.51 -7.51 -11.02
N PRO A 419 -0.32 -6.92 -10.72
CA PRO A 419 0.22 -6.91 -9.35
C PRO A 419 -0.68 -6.23 -8.31
N ARG A 420 -1.66 -5.45 -8.73
CA ARG A 420 -2.66 -4.88 -7.82
C ARG A 420 -3.52 -5.94 -7.11
N VAL A 421 -3.66 -7.10 -7.73
CA VAL A 421 -4.44 -8.24 -7.20
C VAL A 421 -3.57 -9.18 -6.37
N LEU A 422 -2.23 -9.00 -6.43
CA LEU A 422 -1.26 -9.86 -5.76
C LEU A 422 -0.94 -9.33 -4.36
N PRO A 423 -1.35 -10.00 -3.28
CA PRO A 423 -0.87 -9.69 -1.94
C PRO A 423 0.66 -9.76 -1.85
N GLY A 424 1.27 -8.88 -1.04
CA GLY A 424 2.73 -8.84 -0.89
C GLY A 424 3.33 -10.19 -0.50
N LEU A 425 2.66 -10.88 0.41
CA LEU A 425 3.05 -12.21 0.87
C LEU A 425 3.12 -13.21 -0.30
N VAL A 426 2.15 -13.17 -1.22
CA VAL A 426 2.09 -14.05 -2.40
C VAL A 426 3.22 -13.73 -3.38
N VAL A 427 3.54 -12.44 -3.56
CA VAL A 427 4.68 -12.01 -4.38
C VAL A 427 5.99 -12.55 -3.82
N GLY A 428 6.20 -12.40 -2.49
CA GLY A 428 7.39 -12.92 -1.82
C GLY A 428 7.53 -14.43 -1.98
N LEU A 429 6.45 -15.17 -1.75
CA LEU A 429 6.41 -16.62 -1.90
C LEU A 429 6.72 -17.06 -3.34
N GLY A 430 6.10 -16.40 -4.34
CA GLY A 430 6.33 -16.73 -5.75
C GLY A 430 7.76 -16.45 -6.19
N VAL A 431 8.35 -15.33 -5.76
CA VAL A 431 9.76 -15.00 -6.04
C VAL A 431 10.69 -15.97 -5.32
N PHE A 432 10.34 -16.40 -4.09
CA PHE A 432 11.07 -17.45 -3.38
C PHE A 432 11.10 -18.75 -4.19
N TYR A 433 9.95 -19.25 -4.66
CA TYR A 433 9.92 -20.43 -5.52
C TYR A 433 10.72 -20.22 -6.81
N ALA A 434 10.57 -19.07 -7.45
CA ALA A 434 11.32 -18.77 -8.68
C ALA A 434 12.84 -18.83 -8.46
N SER A 435 13.33 -18.41 -7.29
CA SER A 435 14.75 -18.47 -6.95
C SER A 435 15.28 -19.90 -6.81
N MET A 436 14.38 -20.90 -6.70
CA MET A 436 14.77 -22.31 -6.64
C MET A 436 14.86 -22.98 -8.03
N PHE A 437 14.17 -22.44 -9.04
CA PHE A 437 13.96 -23.15 -10.32
C PHE A 437 14.33 -22.35 -11.57
N VAL A 438 14.33 -21.01 -11.49
CA VAL A 438 14.57 -20.20 -12.68
C VAL A 438 16.05 -19.90 -12.79
N PRO A 439 16.75 -20.43 -13.83
CA PRO A 439 18.16 -20.14 -14.05
C PRO A 439 18.41 -18.64 -14.12
N GLY A 440 19.46 -18.18 -13.47
CA GLY A 440 19.80 -16.75 -13.37
C GLY A 440 19.17 -16.01 -12.19
N ILE A 441 17.98 -16.42 -11.71
CA ILE A 441 17.39 -15.89 -10.48
C ILE A 441 17.99 -16.58 -9.25
N ASP A 442 18.38 -17.83 -9.37
CA ASP A 442 19.11 -18.60 -8.35
C ASP A 442 20.41 -17.90 -7.90
N LEU A 443 21.08 -17.21 -8.81
CA LEU A 443 22.28 -16.41 -8.52
C LEU A 443 22.00 -15.24 -7.57
N LEU A 444 20.75 -14.74 -7.54
CA LEU A 444 20.33 -13.65 -6.67
C LEU A 444 19.81 -14.14 -5.32
N ARG A 445 19.73 -15.45 -5.12
CA ARG A 445 19.26 -16.05 -3.87
C ARG A 445 20.15 -15.59 -2.71
N ASN A 446 19.51 -15.32 -1.58
CA ASN A 446 20.15 -14.79 -0.38
C ASN A 446 20.81 -13.42 -0.56
N THR A 447 20.41 -12.67 -1.57
CA THR A 447 20.88 -11.30 -1.79
C THR A 447 19.72 -10.30 -1.69
N ILE A 448 20.06 -9.05 -1.41
CA ILE A 448 19.09 -7.94 -1.38
C ILE A 448 18.43 -7.68 -2.73
N TRP A 449 19.07 -8.09 -3.83
CA TRP A 449 18.54 -7.92 -5.19
C TRP A 449 17.30 -8.78 -5.46
N LEU A 450 17.21 -9.94 -4.81
CA LEU A 450 15.99 -10.76 -4.89
C LEU A 450 14.81 -10.07 -4.21
N VAL A 451 15.05 -9.41 -3.08
CA VAL A 451 14.04 -8.58 -2.39
C VAL A 451 13.63 -7.40 -3.28
N LEU A 452 14.60 -6.77 -3.97
CA LEU A 452 14.32 -5.70 -4.92
C LEU A 452 13.37 -6.16 -6.04
N ILE A 453 13.60 -7.33 -6.62
CA ILE A 453 12.71 -7.90 -7.66
C ILE A 453 11.28 -8.04 -7.12
N ALA A 454 11.11 -8.60 -5.92
CA ALA A 454 9.79 -8.72 -5.30
C ALA A 454 9.11 -7.35 -5.11
N TYR A 455 9.84 -6.34 -4.68
CA TYR A 455 9.32 -4.98 -4.50
C TYR A 455 8.96 -4.31 -5.84
N LEU A 456 9.76 -4.51 -6.89
CA LEU A 456 9.45 -4.00 -8.23
C LEU A 456 8.17 -4.63 -8.79
N ILE A 457 7.96 -5.93 -8.59
CA ILE A 457 6.71 -6.61 -8.95
C ILE A 457 5.55 -6.04 -8.13
N ARG A 458 5.69 -6.01 -6.80
CA ARG A 458 4.65 -5.60 -5.86
C ARG A 458 4.12 -4.19 -6.15
N PHE A 459 5.01 -3.24 -6.42
CA PHE A 459 4.65 -1.83 -6.56
C PHE A 459 4.53 -1.34 -8.00
N LEU A 460 4.68 -2.22 -9.00
CA LEU A 460 4.49 -1.88 -10.42
C LEU A 460 3.13 -1.20 -10.67
N SER A 461 2.06 -1.80 -10.17
CA SER A 461 0.70 -1.28 -10.38
C SER A 461 0.46 0.04 -9.65
N SER A 462 1.08 0.27 -8.50
CA SER A 462 0.96 1.51 -7.74
C SER A 462 1.60 2.68 -8.49
N GLY A 463 2.83 2.49 -8.99
CA GLY A 463 3.51 3.48 -9.82
C GLY A 463 2.79 3.71 -11.16
N TYR A 464 2.32 2.64 -11.79
CA TYR A 464 1.55 2.71 -13.04
C TYR A 464 0.27 3.54 -12.87
N GLY A 465 -0.40 3.45 -11.74
CA GLY A 465 -1.58 4.24 -11.39
C GLY A 465 -1.35 5.76 -11.33
N ILE A 466 -0.10 6.21 -11.12
CA ILE A 466 0.28 7.64 -11.17
C ILE A 466 0.70 8.05 -12.59
N VAL A 467 1.58 7.27 -13.21
CA VAL A 467 2.21 7.68 -14.47
C VAL A 467 1.27 7.55 -15.65
N SER A 468 0.45 6.48 -15.72
CA SER A 468 -0.44 6.22 -16.84
C SER A 468 -1.49 7.34 -17.06
N PRO A 469 -2.25 7.81 -16.05
CA PRO A 469 -3.17 8.94 -16.22
C PRO A 469 -2.48 10.24 -16.61
N ALA A 470 -1.29 10.51 -16.08
CA ALA A 470 -0.53 11.71 -16.43
C ALA A 470 -0.09 11.71 -17.89
N LEU A 471 0.33 10.56 -18.42
CA LEU A 471 0.65 10.42 -19.85
C LEU A 471 -0.58 10.64 -20.75
N LEU A 472 -1.76 10.22 -20.32
CA LEU A 472 -3.01 10.40 -21.07
C LEU A 472 -3.45 11.88 -21.14
N GLN A 473 -3.06 12.71 -20.17
CA GLN A 473 -3.35 14.16 -20.17
C GLN A 473 -2.50 14.95 -21.17
N ILE A 474 -1.34 14.41 -21.60
CA ILE A 474 -0.50 15.03 -22.64
C ILE A 474 -1.20 14.87 -23.99
N THR A 475 -1.50 15.96 -24.68
CA THR A 475 -2.20 15.93 -25.96
C THR A 475 -1.43 15.16 -27.02
N GLY A 476 -2.13 14.41 -27.88
CA GLY A 476 -1.53 13.66 -29.00
C GLY A 476 -0.92 14.55 -30.10
N ASP A 477 -1.10 15.88 -30.02
CA ASP A 477 -0.52 16.84 -30.96
C ASP A 477 1.01 16.81 -30.95
N PHE A 478 1.61 16.65 -29.76
CA PHE A 478 3.06 16.52 -29.64
C PHE A 478 3.59 15.30 -30.41
N ASP A 479 2.87 14.18 -30.37
CA ASP A 479 3.26 12.98 -31.12
C ASP A 479 3.11 13.19 -32.62
N ARG A 480 2.06 13.91 -33.06
CA ARG A 480 1.84 14.25 -34.47
C ARG A 480 2.91 15.20 -34.99
N ALA A 481 3.22 16.26 -34.23
CA ALA A 481 4.28 17.20 -34.55
C ALA A 481 5.67 16.54 -34.63
N ALA A 482 5.99 15.66 -33.69
CA ALA A 482 7.22 14.89 -33.74
C ALA A 482 7.32 13.99 -34.98
N LYS A 483 6.23 13.32 -35.34
CA LYS A 483 6.16 12.48 -36.56
C LYS A 483 6.28 13.28 -37.85
N SER A 484 5.75 14.50 -37.92
CA SER A 484 5.84 15.37 -39.11
C SER A 484 7.29 15.74 -39.44
N VAL A 485 8.13 15.89 -38.43
CA VAL A 485 9.59 16.14 -38.59
C VAL A 485 10.42 14.83 -38.66
N GLY A 486 9.77 13.68 -38.75
CA GLY A 486 10.43 12.37 -38.92
C GLY A 486 11.01 11.77 -37.62
N ALA A 487 10.64 12.29 -36.44
CA ALA A 487 11.08 11.72 -35.17
C ALA A 487 10.49 10.31 -34.94
N GLY A 488 11.34 9.36 -34.58
CA GLY A 488 10.92 8.00 -34.18
C GLY A 488 10.25 8.00 -32.81
N TRP A 489 9.56 6.90 -32.48
CA TRP A 489 8.85 6.73 -31.20
C TRP A 489 9.77 6.97 -30.00
N THR A 490 10.95 6.36 -29.97
CA THR A 490 11.92 6.49 -28.88
C THR A 490 12.34 7.96 -28.66
N THR A 491 12.64 8.67 -29.74
CA THR A 491 13.03 10.09 -29.67
C THR A 491 11.88 10.96 -29.12
N THR A 492 10.64 10.69 -29.56
CA THR A 492 9.45 11.38 -29.07
C THR A 492 9.25 11.13 -27.57
N MET A 493 9.37 9.86 -27.14
CA MET A 493 9.20 9.50 -25.73
C MET A 493 10.29 10.11 -24.84
N THR A 494 11.56 10.04 -25.22
CA THR A 494 12.67 10.49 -24.39
C THR A 494 12.84 12.02 -24.38
N ARG A 495 12.63 12.68 -25.53
CA ARG A 495 12.88 14.13 -25.65
C ARG A 495 11.66 15.02 -25.42
N ILE A 496 10.45 14.48 -25.53
CA ILE A 496 9.22 15.27 -25.42
C ILE A 496 8.37 14.77 -24.25
N VAL A 497 7.94 13.48 -24.29
CA VAL A 497 6.97 12.97 -23.32
C VAL A 497 7.58 12.83 -21.92
N LEU A 498 8.80 12.31 -21.80
CA LEU A 498 9.48 12.13 -20.53
C LEU A 498 9.70 13.46 -19.79
N PRO A 499 10.23 14.53 -20.41
CA PRO A 499 10.35 15.84 -19.76
C PRO A 499 8.99 16.44 -19.36
N LEU A 500 7.97 16.31 -20.19
CA LEU A 500 6.61 16.80 -19.88
C LEU A 500 5.97 16.05 -18.72
N SER A 501 6.29 14.78 -18.54
CA SER A 501 5.78 13.94 -17.44
C SER A 501 6.64 14.00 -16.17
N LYS A 502 7.67 14.86 -16.11
CA LYS A 502 8.64 14.93 -15.00
C LYS A 502 7.97 14.97 -13.63
N GLN A 503 6.93 15.77 -13.45
CA GLN A 503 6.26 15.90 -12.16
C GLN A 503 5.55 14.60 -11.72
N ALA A 504 4.90 13.90 -12.65
CA ALA A 504 4.28 12.60 -12.38
C ALA A 504 5.33 11.53 -12.06
N LEU A 505 6.48 11.54 -12.75
CA LEU A 505 7.58 10.62 -12.48
C LEU A 505 8.21 10.86 -11.11
N LEU A 506 8.39 12.13 -10.72
CA LEU A 506 8.88 12.48 -9.39
C LEU A 506 7.88 12.06 -8.29
N SER A 507 6.58 12.26 -8.51
CA SER A 507 5.54 11.78 -7.59
C SER A 507 5.52 10.26 -7.50
N CYS A 508 5.73 9.55 -8.61
CA CYS A 508 5.87 8.11 -8.66
C CYS A 508 7.09 7.65 -7.84
N PHE A 509 8.25 8.29 -8.01
CA PHE A 509 9.47 7.99 -7.26
C PHE A 509 9.26 8.14 -5.74
N VAL A 510 8.67 9.25 -5.30
CA VAL A 510 8.36 9.49 -3.88
C VAL A 510 7.42 8.44 -3.34
N LEU A 511 6.33 8.11 -4.07
CA LEU A 511 5.40 7.09 -3.65
C LEU A 511 6.09 5.72 -3.51
N LEU A 512 6.82 5.29 -4.53
CA LEU A 512 7.51 3.99 -4.51
C LEU A 512 8.53 3.92 -3.38
N MET A 513 9.30 4.98 -3.15
CA MET A 513 10.25 5.09 -2.05
C MET A 513 9.55 4.90 -0.69
N ILE A 514 8.44 5.59 -0.43
CA ILE A 514 7.66 5.46 0.81
C ILE A 514 7.11 4.04 0.97
N LEU A 515 6.57 3.47 -0.09
CA LEU A 515 6.02 2.12 -0.06
C LEU A 515 7.10 1.07 0.23
N ILE A 516 8.28 1.20 -0.38
CA ILE A 516 9.41 0.28 -0.19
C ILE A 516 9.95 0.35 1.25
N ILE A 517 10.07 1.54 1.84
CA ILE A 517 10.54 1.67 3.24
C ILE A 517 9.65 0.91 4.22
N LYS A 518 8.35 0.87 3.95
CA LYS A 518 7.34 0.25 4.82
C LYS A 518 7.08 -1.22 4.52
N GLU A 519 7.57 -1.69 3.38
CA GLU A 519 7.28 -3.04 2.92
C GLU A 519 8.15 -4.07 3.64
N TYR A 520 7.49 -5.13 4.11
CA TYR A 520 8.18 -6.27 4.70
C TYR A 520 7.52 -7.59 4.33
N SER A 521 6.21 -7.59 3.97
CA SER A 521 5.45 -8.81 3.75
C SER A 521 5.99 -9.65 2.60
N SER A 522 6.46 -8.97 1.52
CA SER A 522 7.15 -9.66 0.42
C SER A 522 8.55 -10.12 0.80
N ALA A 523 9.24 -9.40 1.70
CA ALA A 523 10.60 -9.74 2.12
C ALA A 523 10.66 -10.94 3.08
N VAL A 524 9.58 -11.23 3.82
CA VAL A 524 9.54 -12.28 4.85
C VAL A 524 10.04 -13.64 4.33
N PHE A 525 9.71 -14.00 3.09
CA PHE A 525 10.16 -15.26 2.47
C PHE A 525 11.56 -15.20 1.84
N LEU A 526 12.08 -13.98 1.66
CA LEU A 526 13.33 -13.74 0.93
C LEU A 526 14.48 -13.35 1.86
N MET A 527 14.21 -13.31 3.16
CA MET A 527 15.21 -12.96 4.17
C MET A 527 16.31 -14.00 4.26
N ALA A 528 17.54 -13.52 4.22
CA ALA A 528 18.74 -14.29 4.47
C ALA A 528 19.75 -13.39 5.20
N PRO A 529 20.78 -13.97 5.84
CA PRO A 529 21.88 -13.18 6.40
C PRO A 529 22.47 -12.24 5.33
N GLY A 530 22.41 -10.93 5.56
CA GLY A 530 22.86 -9.92 4.60
C GLY A 530 21.76 -9.19 3.84
N SER A 531 20.55 -9.74 3.75
CA SER A 531 19.42 -9.15 3.03
C SER A 531 18.29 -8.64 3.95
N GLU A 532 18.55 -8.53 5.24
CA GLU A 532 17.58 -8.04 6.21
C GLU A 532 17.13 -6.61 5.89
N VAL A 533 15.86 -6.33 6.10
CA VAL A 533 15.26 -4.99 6.04
C VAL A 533 14.69 -4.59 7.40
N ILE A 534 14.44 -3.30 7.64
CA ILE A 534 13.94 -2.81 8.94
C ILE A 534 12.70 -3.60 9.39
N GLY A 535 11.72 -3.81 8.51
CA GLY A 535 10.49 -4.50 8.86
C GLY A 535 10.70 -5.95 9.28
N SER A 536 11.57 -6.69 8.60
CA SER A 536 11.90 -8.07 8.95
C SER A 536 12.69 -8.15 10.25
N THR A 537 13.61 -7.22 10.48
CA THR A 537 14.39 -7.14 11.72
C THR A 537 13.50 -6.82 12.91
N MET A 538 12.57 -5.87 12.76
CA MET A 538 11.58 -5.57 13.81
C MET A 538 10.74 -6.80 14.17
N LEU A 539 10.30 -7.58 13.19
CA LEU A 539 9.53 -8.79 13.44
C LEU A 539 10.37 -9.83 14.22
N SER A 540 11.60 -10.07 13.79
CA SER A 540 12.52 -10.99 14.48
C SER A 540 12.79 -10.56 15.93
N LEU A 541 13.04 -9.28 16.17
CA LEU A 541 13.26 -8.75 17.52
C LEU A 541 12.00 -8.86 18.40
N TRP A 542 10.83 -8.63 17.81
CA TRP A 542 9.55 -8.75 18.52
C TRP A 542 9.31 -10.17 19.00
N THR A 543 9.55 -11.18 18.15
CA THR A 543 9.41 -12.59 18.53
C THR A 543 10.41 -13.01 19.61
N GLN A 544 11.51 -12.29 19.77
CA GLN A 544 12.50 -12.47 20.86
C GLN A 544 12.15 -11.68 22.14
N GLY A 545 11.05 -10.92 22.14
CA GLY A 545 10.63 -10.11 23.29
C GLY A 545 11.39 -8.78 23.47
N LEU A 546 12.22 -8.38 22.49
CA LEU A 546 13.08 -7.20 22.56
C LEU A 546 12.33 -5.91 22.15
N ALA A 547 11.31 -5.53 22.90
CA ALA A 547 10.43 -4.40 22.58
C ALA A 547 11.15 -3.03 22.49
N GLY A 548 12.23 -2.81 23.26
CA GLY A 548 13.00 -1.56 23.21
C GLY A 548 13.69 -1.32 21.87
N PRO A 549 14.55 -2.23 21.40
CA PRO A 549 15.16 -2.16 20.07
C PRO A 549 14.13 -2.10 18.92
N VAL A 550 13.00 -2.83 19.04
CA VAL A 550 11.88 -2.73 18.07
C VAL A 550 11.34 -1.30 18.01
N ALA A 551 11.09 -0.68 19.17
CA ALA A 551 10.58 0.68 19.24
C ALA A 551 11.60 1.70 18.69
N ALA A 552 12.90 1.53 18.96
CA ALA A 552 13.95 2.37 18.41
C ALA A 552 14.04 2.26 16.88
N LEU A 553 14.01 1.03 16.31
CA LEU A 553 13.96 0.80 14.87
C LEU A 553 12.70 1.41 14.23
N ALA A 554 11.55 1.30 14.90
CA ALA A 554 10.30 1.88 14.43
C ALA A 554 10.38 3.42 14.35
N VAL A 555 10.93 4.07 15.38
CA VAL A 555 11.17 5.52 15.38
C VAL A 555 12.16 5.91 14.29
N MET A 556 13.25 5.17 14.13
CA MET A 556 14.22 5.41 13.05
C MET A 556 13.58 5.25 11.67
N GLN A 557 12.69 4.27 11.47
CA GLN A 557 11.93 4.12 10.22
C GLN A 557 11.03 5.34 9.95
N ILE A 558 10.33 5.85 10.96
CA ILE A 558 9.48 7.05 10.85
C ILE A 558 10.33 8.26 10.47
N VAL A 559 11.45 8.48 11.17
CA VAL A 559 12.37 9.59 10.91
C VAL A 559 12.96 9.48 9.50
N LEU A 560 13.42 8.29 9.12
CA LEU A 560 13.97 8.03 7.78
C LEU A 560 12.95 8.34 6.68
N THR A 561 11.71 7.83 6.83
CA THR A 561 10.64 8.08 5.86
C THR A 561 10.33 9.58 5.77
N SER A 562 10.24 10.28 6.90
CA SER A 562 9.92 11.70 6.96
C SER A 562 11.03 12.56 6.36
N ILE A 563 12.27 12.28 6.69
CA ILE A 563 13.44 13.01 6.16
C ILE A 563 13.56 12.80 4.65
N LEU A 564 13.55 11.55 4.18
CA LEU A 564 13.65 11.23 2.76
C LEU A 564 12.52 11.87 1.95
N THR A 565 11.28 11.75 2.43
CA THR A 565 10.14 12.37 1.76
C THR A 565 10.29 13.89 1.72
N SER A 566 10.70 14.52 2.81
CA SER A 566 10.90 15.97 2.88
C SER A 566 12.04 16.46 1.98
N ILE A 567 13.17 15.75 1.97
CA ILE A 567 14.30 16.07 1.11
C ILE A 567 13.90 15.97 -0.36
N VAL A 568 13.32 14.84 -0.74
CA VAL A 568 12.96 14.58 -2.15
C VAL A 568 11.90 15.57 -2.63
N THR A 569 10.88 15.85 -1.82
CA THR A 569 9.82 16.81 -2.20
C THR A 569 10.34 18.23 -2.32
N ARG A 570 11.24 18.66 -1.42
CA ARG A 570 11.87 20.00 -1.49
C ARG A 570 12.83 20.14 -2.67
N ILE A 571 13.75 19.19 -2.85
CA ILE A 571 14.76 19.23 -3.92
C ILE A 571 14.10 19.14 -5.30
N LEU A 572 13.10 18.28 -5.45
CA LEU A 572 12.47 18.01 -6.73
C LEU A 572 11.26 18.92 -7.01
N GLY A 573 10.89 19.80 -6.06
CA GLY A 573 9.76 20.74 -6.20
C GLY A 573 8.41 20.04 -6.33
N VAL A 574 8.25 18.83 -5.79
CA VAL A 574 6.99 18.09 -5.84
C VAL A 574 6.02 18.71 -4.85
N LYS A 575 4.92 19.28 -5.35
CA LYS A 575 3.82 19.71 -4.49
C LYS A 575 2.97 18.49 -4.14
N LEU A 576 3.05 18.00 -2.90
CA LEU A 576 2.20 16.93 -2.37
C LEU A 576 0.75 17.39 -2.13
N HIS A 577 0.50 18.70 -2.26
CA HIS A 577 -0.80 19.32 -2.10
C HIS A 577 -1.11 20.04 -3.43
N GLY A 578 -1.90 19.42 -4.24
CA GLY A 578 -2.52 19.99 -5.43
C GLY A 578 -4.02 20.12 -5.24
#